data_620d1992a4e114db615d543e5a16575f
#
_entry.id   620d1992a4e114db615d543e5a16575f
#
_cell.length_a   1.000
_cell.length_b   1.000
_cell.length_c   1.000
_cell.angle_alpha   90.00
_cell.angle_beta   90.00
_cell.angle_gamma   90.00
#
_symmetry.space_group_name_H-M   'P 1'
#
loop_
_entity.id
_entity.type
_entity.pdbx_description
1 polymer ?
#
loop_
_entity_poly.entity_id
_entity_poly.type
_entity_poly.pdbx_seq_one_letter_code
_entity_poly.pdbx_strand_id
1 'polypeptide(L)'
;MLDNTPHYLLLRAFNFWDFPKGLVEDDEDPFAAAQREVAEESGLTELDFRWGTEFRETPPYGPNKIARYYLAAAPRGEVYLPVSAELGKPEHDEFRWLDYTPAHAIVSVRVQSILDWARTIVEARLP
;
A
#
# COMPACT_ATOMS: atom_id res chain seq x y z
N MET A 1 -10.05 7.61 9.00
CA MET A 1 -10.79 6.59 9.78
C MET A 1 -12.12 7.15 10.24
N LEU A 2 -13.15 6.39 10.12
CA LEU A 2 -14.43 6.65 10.73
C LEU A 2 -14.51 5.81 12.01
N ASP A 3 -15.08 6.34 13.08
CA ASP A 3 -15.34 5.62 14.33
C ASP A 3 -14.14 4.88 14.94
N ASN A 4 -12.93 5.34 14.72
CA ASN A 4 -11.69 4.75 15.25
C ASN A 4 -11.35 3.37 14.69
N THR A 5 -12.08 2.91 13.68
CA THR A 5 -11.74 1.65 13.02
C THR A 5 -10.75 1.90 11.88
N PRO A 6 -9.57 1.27 11.91
CA PRO A 6 -8.62 1.45 10.82
C PRO A 6 -9.16 0.94 9.49
N HIS A 7 -8.97 1.70 8.45
CA HIS A 7 -9.30 1.32 7.09
C HIS A 7 -8.03 1.31 6.25
N TYR A 8 -7.86 0.27 5.45
CA TYR A 8 -6.67 0.04 4.65
C TYR A 8 -6.98 0.33 3.18
N LEU A 9 -6.07 1.02 2.51
CA LEU A 9 -6.25 1.34 1.09
C LEU A 9 -5.77 0.17 0.24
N LEU A 10 -6.65 -0.29 -0.63
CA LEU A 10 -6.34 -1.31 -1.63
C LEU A 10 -6.60 -0.77 -3.01
N LEU A 11 -5.73 -1.11 -3.95
CA LEU A 11 -5.84 -0.76 -5.36
C LEU A 11 -5.98 -2.04 -6.18
N ARG A 12 -6.79 -2.00 -7.24
CA ARG A 12 -7.01 -3.15 -8.11
C ARG A 12 -6.33 -2.96 -9.46
N ALA A 13 -5.56 -3.98 -9.87
CA ALA A 13 -5.02 -4.08 -11.22
C ALA A 13 -5.18 -5.52 -11.68
N PHE A 14 -5.75 -5.74 -12.88
CA PHE A 14 -5.94 -7.07 -13.47
C PHE A 14 -6.68 -8.03 -12.54
N ASN A 15 -7.70 -7.51 -11.83
CA ASN A 15 -8.50 -8.27 -10.86
C ASN A 15 -7.75 -8.69 -9.59
N PHE A 16 -6.57 -8.14 -9.35
CA PHE A 16 -5.80 -8.38 -8.12
C PHE A 16 -5.79 -7.13 -7.27
N TRP A 17 -6.07 -7.32 -5.97
CA TRP A 17 -6.03 -6.25 -4.99
C TRP A 17 -4.73 -6.29 -4.22
N ASP A 18 -4.09 -5.14 -4.06
CA ASP A 18 -2.84 -5.01 -3.31
C ASP A 18 -2.76 -3.59 -2.76
N PHE A 19 -1.86 -3.39 -1.81
CA PHE A 19 -1.55 -2.06 -1.33
C PHE A 19 -0.76 -1.28 -2.38
N PRO A 20 -0.82 0.06 -2.36
CA PRO A 20 0.15 0.85 -3.11
C PRO A 20 1.55 0.44 -2.65
N LYS A 21 2.42 0.15 -3.57
CA LYS A 21 3.77 -0.29 -3.24
C LYS A 21 4.74 0.06 -4.35
N GLY A 22 6.03 0.08 -4.00
CA GLY A 22 7.07 0.24 -4.97
C GLY A 22 7.92 -1.00 -5.10
N LEU A 23 8.55 -1.15 -6.24
CA LEU A 23 9.61 -2.12 -6.42
C LEU A 23 10.91 -1.48 -5.98
N VAL A 24 11.77 -2.27 -5.34
CA VAL A 24 13.10 -1.80 -4.94
C VAL A 24 13.99 -1.83 -6.18
N GLU A 25 14.44 -0.65 -6.61
CA GLU A 25 15.34 -0.51 -7.75
C GLU A 25 16.76 -0.23 -7.26
N ASP A 26 17.76 -0.59 -8.10
CA ASP A 26 19.17 -0.63 -7.68
C ASP A 26 19.71 0.69 -7.12
N ASP A 27 19.46 1.81 -7.77
CA ASP A 27 20.06 3.09 -7.39
C ASP A 27 19.13 4.01 -6.59
N GLU A 28 17.99 3.50 -6.16
CA GLU A 28 16.98 4.30 -5.50
C GLU A 28 16.88 3.94 -4.02
N ASP A 29 16.79 4.96 -3.14
CA ASP A 29 16.49 4.71 -1.74
C ASP A 29 15.11 4.06 -1.62
N PRO A 30 14.99 2.88 -1.01
CA PRO A 30 13.71 2.17 -0.96
C PRO A 30 12.58 2.96 -0.30
N PHE A 31 12.87 3.75 0.72
CA PHE A 31 11.85 4.55 1.39
C PHE A 31 11.34 5.68 0.50
N ALA A 32 12.26 6.34 -0.21
CA ALA A 32 11.87 7.39 -1.17
C ALA A 32 11.10 6.79 -2.34
N ALA A 33 11.52 5.62 -2.82
CA ALA A 33 10.83 4.89 -3.89
C ALA A 33 9.40 4.55 -3.49
N ALA A 34 9.19 4.08 -2.26
CA ALA A 34 7.86 3.74 -1.77
C ALA A 34 6.94 4.96 -1.80
N GLN A 35 7.42 6.11 -1.36
CA GLN A 35 6.64 7.34 -1.36
C GLN A 35 6.30 7.78 -2.79
N ARG A 36 7.27 7.70 -3.69
CA ARG A 36 7.05 8.04 -5.09
C ARG A 36 6.01 7.15 -5.73
N GLU A 37 6.12 5.83 -5.52
CA GLU A 37 5.17 4.88 -6.10
C GLU A 37 3.76 5.08 -5.56
N VAL A 38 3.61 5.37 -4.27
CA VAL A 38 2.29 5.65 -3.70
C VAL A 38 1.68 6.90 -4.35
N ALA A 39 2.47 7.94 -4.57
CA ALA A 39 1.98 9.15 -5.23
C ALA A 39 1.57 8.85 -6.67
N GLU A 40 2.38 8.06 -7.39
CA GLU A 40 2.09 7.71 -8.77
C GLU A 40 0.84 6.83 -8.91
N GLU A 41 0.62 5.92 -7.96
CA GLU A 41 -0.47 4.94 -8.04
C GLU A 41 -1.77 5.46 -7.44
N SER A 42 -1.73 6.33 -6.44
CA SER A 42 -2.92 6.74 -5.70
C SER A 42 -3.10 8.26 -5.54
N GLY A 43 -2.10 9.03 -5.92
CA GLY A 43 -2.14 10.47 -5.73
C GLY A 43 -1.87 10.94 -4.30
N LEU A 44 -1.60 10.02 -3.38
CA LEU A 44 -1.35 10.39 -1.98
C LEU A 44 0.08 10.90 -1.81
N THR A 45 0.21 12.14 -1.35
CA THR A 45 1.51 12.77 -1.13
C THR A 45 1.75 13.17 0.32
N GLU A 46 0.69 13.28 1.11
CA GLU A 46 0.79 13.65 2.53
C GLU A 46 0.67 12.40 3.39
N LEU A 47 1.78 11.67 3.51
CA LEU A 47 1.82 10.44 4.31
C LEU A 47 2.43 10.74 5.68
N ASP A 48 1.85 10.13 6.70
CA ASP A 48 2.32 10.25 8.07
C ASP A 48 2.89 8.91 8.52
N PHE A 49 4.21 8.86 8.71
CA PHE A 49 4.90 7.65 9.15
C PHE A 49 4.99 7.60 10.67
N ARG A 50 3.84 7.78 11.32
CA ARG A 50 3.73 7.84 12.78
C ARG A 50 4.16 6.55 13.49
N TRP A 51 4.19 5.44 12.78
CA TRP A 51 4.63 4.15 13.34
C TRP A 51 6.09 3.84 13.03
N GLY A 52 6.81 4.75 12.39
CA GLY A 52 8.21 4.58 12.06
C GLY A 52 8.44 4.12 10.63
N THR A 53 9.66 3.69 10.36
CA THR A 53 10.07 3.30 9.00
C THR A 53 10.39 1.81 8.88
N GLU A 54 9.87 1.00 9.81
CA GLU A 54 9.93 -0.45 9.70
C GLU A 54 9.27 -0.90 8.40
N PHE A 55 9.75 -2.02 7.86
CA PHE A 55 9.20 -2.53 6.62
C PHE A 55 9.11 -4.05 6.64
N ARG A 56 8.31 -4.58 5.70
CA ARG A 56 8.24 -6.01 5.40
C ARG A 56 8.45 -6.21 3.91
N GLU A 57 9.15 -7.28 3.58
CA GLU A 57 9.32 -7.69 2.19
C GLU A 57 8.63 -9.02 1.96
N THR A 58 8.04 -9.16 0.77
CA THR A 58 7.50 -10.47 0.37
C THR A 58 8.63 -11.32 -0.19
N PRO A 59 8.47 -12.65 -0.20
CA PRO A 59 9.39 -13.49 -0.96
C PRO A 59 9.40 -13.05 -2.44
N PRO A 60 10.49 -13.32 -3.17
CA PRO A 60 10.52 -12.99 -4.59
C PRO A 60 9.36 -13.62 -5.33
N TYR A 61 8.63 -12.82 -6.12
CA TYR A 61 7.47 -13.30 -6.87
C TYR A 61 7.70 -13.29 -8.40
N GLY A 62 8.94 -13.15 -8.79
CA GLY A 62 9.37 -13.18 -10.17
C GLY A 62 10.86 -12.95 -10.21
N PRO A 63 11.51 -13.01 -11.39
CA PRO A 63 12.94 -12.79 -11.48
C PRO A 63 13.30 -11.41 -10.92
N ASN A 64 14.08 -11.38 -9.84
CA ASN A 64 14.57 -10.16 -9.21
C ASN A 64 13.47 -9.20 -8.73
N LYS A 65 12.27 -9.71 -8.42
CA LYS A 65 11.17 -8.87 -7.95
C LYS A 65 10.88 -9.13 -6.48
N ILE A 66 11.15 -8.12 -5.66
CA ILE A 66 10.82 -8.15 -4.24
C ILE A 66 10.01 -6.88 -3.95
N ALA A 67 8.83 -7.05 -3.38
CA ALA A 67 8.02 -5.91 -2.94
C ALA A 67 8.34 -5.60 -1.49
N ARG A 68 8.60 -4.33 -1.21
CA ARG A 68 8.84 -3.85 0.15
C ARG A 68 7.69 -2.92 0.54
N TYR A 69 7.13 -3.17 1.72
CA TYR A 69 5.99 -2.41 2.23
C TYR A 69 6.37 -1.64 3.49
N TYR A 70 6.01 -0.37 3.49
CA TYR A 70 6.11 0.50 4.66
C TYR A 70 4.69 0.82 5.13
N LEU A 71 4.55 1.18 6.39
CA LEU A 71 3.26 1.53 6.96
C LEU A 71 3.17 3.03 7.17
N ALA A 72 2.12 3.64 6.64
CA ALA A 72 1.88 5.07 6.80
C ALA A 72 0.39 5.34 6.98
N ALA A 73 0.06 6.39 7.70
CA ALA A 73 -1.29 6.92 7.73
C ALA A 73 -1.46 7.95 6.63
N ALA A 74 -2.65 7.97 6.04
CA ALA A 74 -3.02 9.01 5.07
C ALA A 74 -4.15 9.84 5.68
N PRO A 75 -3.82 10.91 6.41
CA PRO A 75 -4.83 11.65 7.19
C PRO A 75 -5.97 12.20 6.35
N ARG A 76 -5.73 12.56 5.11
CA ARG A 76 -6.78 13.06 4.23
C ARG A 76 -7.49 11.97 3.46
N GLY A 77 -6.75 10.93 3.05
CA GLY A 77 -7.30 9.77 2.38
C GLY A 77 -7.94 10.03 1.02
N GLU A 78 -7.63 11.14 0.38
CA GLU A 78 -8.19 11.49 -0.92
C GLU A 78 -7.39 10.83 -2.03
N VAL A 79 -7.95 9.76 -2.59
CA VAL A 79 -7.30 8.96 -3.62
C VAL A 79 -7.86 9.31 -5.00
N TYR A 80 -6.99 9.43 -5.96
CA TYR A 80 -7.35 9.38 -7.37
C TYR A 80 -6.36 8.44 -8.06
N LEU A 81 -6.72 7.97 -9.25
CA LEU A 81 -5.89 7.03 -9.98
C LEU A 81 -5.20 7.76 -11.13
N PRO A 82 -3.94 8.23 -10.94
CA PRO A 82 -3.27 9.02 -11.97
C PRO A 82 -3.02 8.21 -13.23
N VAL A 83 -3.02 8.90 -14.37
CA VAL A 83 -2.70 8.27 -15.65
C VAL A 83 -1.21 7.95 -15.68
N SER A 84 -0.88 6.69 -15.98
CA SER A 84 0.49 6.27 -16.17
C SER A 84 1.01 6.78 -17.50
N ALA A 85 2.18 7.43 -17.51
CA ALA A 85 2.80 7.91 -18.74
C ALA A 85 3.12 6.76 -19.70
N GLU A 86 3.44 5.58 -19.17
CA GLU A 86 3.77 4.41 -19.99
C GLU A 86 2.53 3.77 -20.59
N LEU A 87 1.43 3.71 -19.85
CA LEU A 87 0.23 2.99 -20.25
C LEU A 87 -0.81 3.87 -20.94
N GLY A 88 -0.74 5.19 -20.77
CA GLY A 88 -1.76 6.12 -21.27
C GLY A 88 -3.08 6.04 -20.52
N LYS A 89 -3.11 5.31 -19.41
CA LYS A 89 -4.29 5.12 -18.54
C LYS A 89 -3.79 4.85 -17.14
N PRO A 90 -4.67 4.90 -16.11
CA PRO A 90 -4.26 4.53 -14.77
C PRO A 90 -3.78 3.07 -14.72
N GLU A 91 -2.74 2.82 -13.96
CA GLU A 91 -2.23 1.46 -13.74
C GLU A 91 -3.26 0.62 -13.00
N HIS A 92 -3.97 1.24 -12.06
CA HIS A 92 -5.03 0.61 -11.28
C HIS A 92 -6.38 1.18 -11.72
N ASP A 93 -7.41 0.35 -11.71
CA ASP A 93 -8.73 0.75 -12.21
C ASP A 93 -9.78 0.95 -11.11
N GLU A 94 -9.45 0.65 -9.86
CA GLU A 94 -10.36 0.83 -8.74
C GLU A 94 -9.56 0.96 -7.45
N PHE A 95 -10.12 1.66 -6.44
CA PHE A 95 -9.55 1.68 -5.10
C PHE A 95 -10.66 1.47 -4.08
N ARG A 96 -10.29 0.95 -2.90
CA ARG A 96 -11.21 0.81 -1.76
C ARG A 96 -10.48 1.07 -0.46
N TRP A 97 -11.16 1.73 0.44
CA TRP A 97 -10.74 1.81 1.84
C TRP A 97 -11.58 0.79 2.61
N LEU A 98 -10.94 -0.25 3.13
CA LEU A 98 -11.64 -1.35 3.81
C LEU A 98 -11.06 -1.59 5.19
N ASP A 99 -11.92 -1.97 6.16
CA ASP A 99 -11.42 -2.46 7.44
C ASP A 99 -10.81 -3.85 7.23
N TYR A 100 -10.27 -4.41 8.31
CA TYR A 100 -9.43 -5.61 8.20
C TYR A 100 -10.15 -6.80 7.54
N THR A 101 -11.35 -7.13 8.00
CA THR A 101 -12.02 -8.36 7.56
C THR A 101 -12.31 -8.38 6.06
N PRO A 102 -12.99 -7.36 5.50
CA PRO A 102 -13.19 -7.36 4.04
C PRO A 102 -11.89 -7.20 3.25
N ALA A 103 -10.91 -6.45 3.79
CA ALA A 103 -9.62 -6.32 3.11
C ALA A 103 -8.93 -7.68 3.01
N HIS A 104 -8.90 -8.42 4.12
CA HIS A 104 -8.27 -9.74 4.17
C HIS A 104 -8.93 -10.72 3.19
N ALA A 105 -10.23 -10.58 3.00
CA ALA A 105 -11.00 -11.51 2.16
C ALA A 105 -10.68 -11.38 0.66
N ILE A 106 -10.25 -10.20 0.20
CA ILE A 106 -10.09 -9.96 -1.23
C ILE A 106 -8.63 -9.94 -1.71
N VAL A 107 -7.67 -10.04 -0.80
CA VAL A 107 -6.25 -10.02 -1.17
C VAL A 107 -5.66 -11.44 -1.17
N SER A 108 -4.55 -11.61 -1.88
CA SER A 108 -3.86 -12.90 -1.93
C SER A 108 -3.20 -13.25 -0.60
N VAL A 109 -2.81 -14.51 -0.44
CA VAL A 109 -2.12 -14.98 0.77
C VAL A 109 -0.86 -14.14 1.03
N ARG A 110 -0.12 -13.80 -0.01
CA ARG A 110 1.07 -12.95 0.10
C ARG A 110 0.73 -11.59 0.72
N VAL A 111 -0.33 -10.97 0.24
CA VAL A 111 -0.75 -9.65 0.73
C VAL A 111 -1.40 -9.76 2.10
N GLN A 112 -2.09 -10.88 2.39
CA GLN A 112 -2.66 -11.12 3.72
C GLN A 112 -1.59 -11.03 4.81
N SER A 113 -0.41 -11.56 4.56
CA SER A 113 0.67 -11.52 5.56
C SER A 113 1.13 -10.08 5.84
N ILE A 114 1.12 -9.23 4.83
CA ILE A 114 1.45 -7.82 4.99
C ILE A 114 0.34 -7.09 5.77
N LEU A 115 -0.91 -7.38 5.45
CA LEU A 115 -2.05 -6.81 6.17
C LEU A 115 -2.01 -7.19 7.65
N ASP A 116 -1.70 -8.45 7.95
CA ASP A 116 -1.61 -8.92 9.33
C ASP A 116 -0.49 -8.21 10.10
N TRP A 117 0.66 -8.03 9.46
CA TRP A 117 1.77 -7.27 10.03
C TRP A 117 1.34 -5.83 10.34
N ALA A 118 0.71 -5.15 9.37
CA ALA A 118 0.26 -3.79 9.54
C ALA A 118 -0.76 -3.67 10.67
N ARG A 119 -1.72 -4.60 10.71
CA ARG A 119 -2.75 -4.62 11.76
C ARG A 119 -2.14 -4.74 13.15
N THR A 120 -1.14 -5.59 13.31
CA THR A 120 -0.45 -5.77 14.59
C THR A 120 0.12 -4.45 15.11
N ILE A 121 0.74 -3.67 14.22
CA ILE A 121 1.34 -2.40 14.59
C ILE A 121 0.27 -1.34 14.89
N VAL A 122 -0.72 -1.22 14.01
CA VAL A 122 -1.77 -0.21 14.13
C VAL A 122 -2.58 -0.42 15.40
N GLU A 123 -3.01 -1.67 15.67
CA GLU A 123 -3.82 -1.96 16.85
C GLU A 123 -3.05 -1.83 18.16
N ALA A 124 -1.76 -2.15 18.15
CA ALA A 124 -0.93 -2.02 19.34
C ALA A 124 -0.79 -0.57 19.81
N ARG A 125 -1.04 0.41 18.93
CA ARG A 125 -0.87 1.83 19.22
C ARG A 125 -2.16 2.63 19.21
N LEU A 126 -3.31 1.95 19.17
CA LEU A 126 -4.59 2.61 19.32
C LEU A 126 -4.78 3.03 20.78
N PRO A 127 -5.39 4.20 21.03
CA PRO A 127 -5.65 4.64 22.41
C PRO A 127 -6.64 3.74 23.14
#